data_2806b71d37e1febd038db159d613a633
#
_entry.id   2806b71d37e1febd038db159d613a633
#
_cell.length_a   1.000
_cell.length_b   1.000
_cell.length_c   1.000
_cell.angle_alpha   90.00
_cell.angle_beta   90.00
_cell.angle_gamma   90.00
#
_symmetry.space_group_name_H-M   'P 1'
#
loop_
_entity.id
_entity.type
_entity.pdbx_description
1 polymer ?
#
loop_
_entity_poly.entity_id
_entity_poly.type
_entity_poly.pdbx_seq_one_letter_code
_entity_poly.pdbx_strand_id
1 'polypeptide(L)'
;MMLPKPRNINVEKYIGGLSKLEKISDPIKLSANESALGPSPRAIEVFEKDKDKIFKYPESDSNFLREAISKKYNIDLNRTVCGAGSDQVFDLICKLFLETGDEVIVSEFGFIMHRIYASLHGAKVFLAKEKNYRVSIDEISKNVTDKTKIVFVANPNNPTGTYLSKQEMLLLREKLRSDILLVIDDAYFEFMNKDDFSSGLEIFKDSANVFITRTFSKIYGLAGLRLGWGYASKEIIDGIYKIKPPFNVNRAALSAGVAAIKDSEW
;
A
#
# COMPACT_ATOMS: atom_id res chain seq x y z
N MET A 1 35.29 7.78 25.93
CA MET A 1 34.18 6.82 25.92
C MET A 1 33.56 6.83 24.51
N MET A 2 33.62 5.72 23.77
CA MET A 2 32.94 5.64 22.45
C MET A 2 31.44 5.41 22.67
N LEU A 3 30.61 6.31 22.15
CA LEU A 3 29.14 6.17 22.17
C LEU A 3 28.71 5.31 20.98
N PRO A 4 27.62 4.52 21.13
CA PRO A 4 27.05 3.78 20.02
C PRO A 4 26.56 4.74 18.92
N LYS A 5 26.86 4.43 17.68
CA LYS A 5 26.43 5.21 16.52
C LYS A 5 25.38 4.41 15.73
N PRO A 6 24.28 5.02 15.28
CA PRO A 6 23.37 4.37 14.34
C PRO A 6 24.13 4.03 13.04
N ARG A 7 23.68 2.96 12.37
CA ARG A 7 24.20 2.68 11.02
C ARG A 7 23.92 3.85 10.08
N ASN A 8 24.83 4.10 9.16
CA ASN A 8 24.58 5.10 8.11
C ASN A 8 23.50 4.55 7.17
N ILE A 9 22.37 5.24 7.10
CA ILE A 9 21.25 4.88 6.24
C ILE A 9 21.16 5.93 5.13
N ASN A 10 21.54 5.54 3.92
CA ASN A 10 21.46 6.42 2.75
C ASN A 10 20.04 6.38 2.15
N VAL A 11 19.08 6.94 2.87
CA VAL A 11 17.68 7.02 2.47
C VAL A 11 17.21 8.46 2.60
N GLU A 12 16.48 8.95 1.61
CA GLU A 12 15.86 10.28 1.67
C GLU A 12 14.84 10.34 2.81
N LYS A 13 14.90 11.41 3.59
CA LYS A 13 13.87 11.67 4.59
C LYS A 13 12.56 12.02 3.89
N TYR A 14 11.48 11.31 4.22
CA TYR A 14 10.15 11.71 3.76
C TYR A 14 9.78 13.09 4.33
N ILE A 15 9.41 14.00 3.44
CA ILE A 15 8.91 15.32 3.79
C ILE A 15 7.43 15.35 3.38
N GLY A 16 6.54 15.38 4.37
CA GLY A 16 5.10 15.52 4.13
C GLY A 16 4.76 16.88 3.55
N GLY A 17 3.63 16.95 2.86
CA GLY A 17 3.11 18.23 2.37
C GLY A 17 2.78 19.20 3.52
N LEU A 18 2.84 20.48 3.24
CA LEU A 18 2.55 21.54 4.20
C LEU A 18 1.11 21.43 4.72
N SER A 19 0.94 21.41 6.03
CA SER A 19 -0.36 21.41 6.71
C SER A 19 -0.67 22.72 7.43
N LYS A 20 0.30 23.62 7.50
CA LYS A 20 0.16 24.96 8.09
C LYS A 20 0.86 25.98 7.20
N LEU A 21 0.28 27.15 7.05
CA LEU A 21 0.87 28.28 6.38
C LEU A 21 1.01 29.44 7.39
N GLU A 22 2.15 30.10 7.38
CA GLU A 22 2.32 31.32 8.18
C GLU A 22 1.26 32.35 7.78
N LYS A 23 0.57 32.95 8.73
CA LYS A 23 -0.48 33.97 8.55
C LYS A 23 -1.83 33.51 8.02
N ILE A 24 -2.07 32.19 7.86
CA ILE A 24 -3.40 31.64 7.50
C ILE A 24 -3.84 30.70 8.61
N SER A 25 -4.95 31.04 9.27
CA SER A 25 -5.45 30.31 10.45
C SER A 25 -6.03 28.94 10.10
N ASP A 26 -6.63 28.79 8.93
CA ASP A 26 -7.28 27.53 8.49
C ASP A 26 -7.08 27.32 6.98
N PRO A 27 -5.89 26.84 6.56
CA PRO A 27 -5.62 26.63 5.15
C PRO A 27 -6.32 25.33 4.66
N ILE A 28 -6.87 25.38 3.46
CA ILE A 28 -7.36 24.17 2.78
C ILE A 28 -6.15 23.30 2.42
N LYS A 29 -6.01 22.18 3.10
CA LYS A 29 -4.90 21.24 2.88
C LYS A 29 -5.21 20.26 1.72
N LEU A 30 -4.48 20.40 0.61
CA LEU A 30 -4.60 19.53 -0.56
C LEU A 30 -3.36 18.64 -0.77
N SER A 31 -2.40 18.66 0.15
CA SER A 31 -1.05 18.09 -0.03
C SER A 31 -0.92 16.60 0.33
N ALA A 32 -1.98 15.94 0.79
CA ALA A 32 -1.93 14.54 1.22
C ALA A 32 -3.03 13.65 0.62
N ASN A 33 -3.80 14.19 -0.33
CA ASN A 33 -4.89 13.47 -1.00
C ASN A 33 -5.88 12.85 0.02
N GLU A 34 -6.22 13.62 1.06
CA GLU A 34 -7.24 13.23 2.05
C GLU A 34 -8.64 13.30 1.40
N SER A 35 -9.57 12.48 1.87
CA SER A 35 -10.94 12.51 1.37
C SER A 35 -11.63 13.83 1.72
N ALA A 36 -12.14 14.53 0.71
CA ALA A 36 -12.90 15.77 0.92
C ALA A 36 -14.27 15.53 1.58
N LEU A 37 -14.83 14.32 1.46
CA LEU A 37 -16.10 13.93 2.06
C LEU A 37 -15.96 13.45 3.51
N GLY A 38 -14.71 13.19 3.96
CA GLY A 38 -14.46 12.60 5.26
C GLY A 38 -14.83 11.10 5.34
N PRO A 39 -14.92 10.54 6.54
CA PRO A 39 -15.29 9.15 6.74
C PRO A 39 -16.81 8.94 6.75
N SER A 40 -17.24 7.69 6.52
CA SER A 40 -18.65 7.32 6.64
C SER A 40 -19.20 7.61 8.04
N PRO A 41 -20.46 8.09 8.16
CA PRO A 41 -21.10 8.29 9.47
C PRO A 41 -21.13 7.01 10.32
N ARG A 42 -21.30 5.84 9.72
CA ARG A 42 -21.26 4.54 10.40
C ARG A 42 -19.87 4.24 10.98
N ALA A 43 -18.81 4.65 10.28
CA ALA A 43 -17.44 4.49 10.79
C ALA A 43 -17.19 5.41 12.00
N ILE A 44 -17.69 6.63 12.00
CA ILE A 44 -17.62 7.56 13.13
C ILE A 44 -18.40 7.03 14.33
N GLU A 45 -19.64 6.57 14.11
CA GLU A 45 -20.47 6.01 15.21
C GLU A 45 -19.76 4.85 15.92
N VAL A 46 -19.17 3.92 15.16
CA VAL A 46 -18.44 2.78 15.73
C VAL A 46 -17.17 3.24 16.45
N PHE A 47 -16.45 4.21 15.89
CA PHE A 47 -15.27 4.80 16.54
C PHE A 47 -15.63 5.41 17.89
N GLU A 48 -16.72 6.17 18.00
CA GLU A 48 -17.19 6.75 19.24
C GLU A 48 -17.60 5.70 20.30
N LYS A 49 -18.24 4.60 19.87
CA LYS A 49 -18.62 3.49 20.75
C LYS A 49 -17.41 2.70 21.27
N ASP A 50 -16.28 2.74 20.56
CA ASP A 50 -15.08 2.00 20.96
C ASP A 50 -14.09 2.83 21.77
N LYS A 51 -14.32 4.13 21.95
CA LYS A 51 -13.41 5.03 22.68
C LYS A 51 -13.05 4.56 24.10
N ASP A 52 -14.01 3.97 24.80
CA ASP A 52 -13.82 3.47 26.19
C ASP A 52 -13.13 2.10 26.25
N LYS A 53 -12.81 1.50 25.10
CA LYS A 53 -12.18 0.18 25.01
C LYS A 53 -10.71 0.24 24.57
N ILE A 54 -10.13 1.45 24.44
CA ILE A 54 -8.75 1.65 23.98
C ILE A 54 -7.69 1.01 24.86
N PHE A 55 -8.02 0.66 26.09
CA PHE A 55 -7.13 -0.05 27.02
C PHE A 55 -6.97 -1.55 26.71
N LYS A 56 -7.77 -2.09 25.78
CA LYS A 56 -7.70 -3.51 25.37
C LYS A 56 -6.89 -3.65 24.10
N TYR A 57 -6.03 -4.64 24.04
CA TYR A 57 -5.37 -5.02 22.78
C TYR A 57 -6.42 -5.36 21.70
N PRO A 58 -6.16 -5.04 20.43
CA PRO A 58 -6.97 -5.50 19.31
C PRO A 58 -6.75 -6.99 19.04
N GLU A 59 -7.45 -7.54 18.06
CA GLU A 59 -7.13 -8.84 17.50
C GLU A 59 -5.75 -8.81 16.80
N SER A 60 -4.93 -9.83 17.07
CA SER A 60 -3.57 -9.91 16.52
C SER A 60 -3.55 -10.16 14.99
N ASP A 61 -4.58 -10.81 14.48
CA ASP A 61 -4.73 -11.21 13.08
C ASP A 61 -5.74 -10.38 12.30
N SER A 62 -6.43 -9.42 12.95
CA SER A 62 -7.44 -8.55 12.34
C SER A 62 -8.59 -9.33 11.68
N ASN A 63 -8.99 -10.46 12.25
CA ASN A 63 -9.89 -11.43 11.61
C ASN A 63 -11.22 -10.81 11.15
N PHE A 64 -11.91 -10.05 12.02
CA PHE A 64 -13.18 -9.42 11.67
C PHE A 64 -13.07 -8.45 10.47
N LEU A 65 -11.97 -7.71 10.38
CA LEU A 65 -11.76 -6.84 9.23
C LEU A 65 -11.45 -7.65 7.96
N ARG A 66 -10.61 -8.68 8.07
CA ARG A 66 -10.29 -9.56 6.94
C ARG A 66 -11.53 -10.29 6.42
N GLU A 67 -12.44 -10.72 7.29
CA GLU A 67 -13.73 -11.30 6.90
C GLU A 67 -14.59 -10.29 6.13
N ALA A 68 -14.65 -9.03 6.59
CA ALA A 68 -15.40 -7.98 5.89
C ALA A 68 -14.80 -7.67 4.52
N ILE A 69 -13.46 -7.61 4.41
CA ILE A 69 -12.72 -7.46 3.15
C ILE A 69 -12.99 -8.64 2.21
N SER A 70 -12.83 -9.86 2.71
CA SER A 70 -13.06 -11.10 1.97
C SER A 70 -14.47 -11.14 1.37
N LYS A 71 -15.47 -10.79 2.16
CA LYS A 71 -16.86 -10.72 1.71
C LYS A 71 -17.10 -9.62 0.67
N LYS A 72 -16.54 -8.42 0.88
CA LYS A 72 -16.73 -7.28 -0.04
C LYS A 72 -16.16 -7.56 -1.43
N TYR A 73 -14.96 -8.15 -1.48
CA TYR A 73 -14.22 -8.35 -2.74
C TYR A 73 -14.27 -9.79 -3.28
N ASN A 74 -14.98 -10.68 -2.60
CA ASN A 74 -15.07 -12.11 -2.95
C ASN A 74 -13.68 -12.74 -3.14
N ILE A 75 -12.86 -12.66 -2.09
CA ILE A 75 -11.47 -13.15 -2.04
C ILE A 75 -11.24 -14.04 -0.83
N ASP A 76 -10.17 -14.85 -0.89
CA ASP A 76 -9.79 -15.73 0.22
C ASP A 76 -9.26 -14.94 1.41
N LEU A 77 -9.88 -15.12 2.57
CA LEU A 77 -9.46 -14.58 3.86
C LEU A 77 -8.00 -14.92 4.18
N ASN A 78 -7.56 -16.16 3.88
CA ASN A 78 -6.22 -16.64 4.19
C ASN A 78 -5.13 -16.04 3.30
N ARG A 79 -5.53 -15.29 2.29
CA ARG A 79 -4.65 -14.57 1.38
C ARG A 79 -4.62 -13.06 1.66
N THR A 80 -5.13 -12.63 2.83
CA THR A 80 -5.25 -11.22 3.21
C THR A 80 -4.47 -10.91 4.48
N VAL A 81 -3.80 -9.76 4.53
CA VAL A 81 -3.14 -9.22 5.72
C VAL A 81 -3.52 -7.76 5.92
N CYS A 82 -3.72 -7.32 7.17
CA CYS A 82 -3.92 -5.91 7.52
C CYS A 82 -2.66 -5.29 8.10
N GLY A 83 -2.47 -3.99 7.83
CA GLY A 83 -1.33 -3.20 8.28
C GLY A 83 -1.73 -1.81 8.78
N ALA A 84 -0.83 -1.17 9.51
CA ALA A 84 -0.94 0.23 9.93
C ALA A 84 -0.74 1.16 8.71
N GLY A 85 -1.75 1.22 7.84
CA GLY A 85 -1.67 1.76 6.48
C GLY A 85 -1.06 0.75 5.50
N SER A 86 -1.19 1.03 4.18
CA SER A 86 -0.45 0.29 3.15
C SER A 86 1.06 0.45 3.31
N ASP A 87 1.51 1.53 3.93
CA ASP A 87 2.93 1.77 4.25
C ASP A 87 3.56 0.61 5.03
N GLN A 88 2.90 0.13 6.09
CA GLN A 88 3.41 -1.02 6.84
C GLN A 88 3.41 -2.29 6.00
N VAL A 89 2.45 -2.44 5.09
CA VAL A 89 2.43 -3.60 4.19
C VAL A 89 3.62 -3.56 3.24
N PHE A 90 4.00 -2.39 2.70
CA PHE A 90 5.23 -2.24 1.89
C PHE A 90 6.49 -2.60 2.68
N ASP A 91 6.61 -2.12 3.92
CA ASP A 91 7.72 -2.47 4.79
C ASP A 91 7.83 -3.99 5.02
N LEU A 92 6.70 -4.65 5.31
CA LEU A 92 6.63 -6.10 5.50
C LEU A 92 6.99 -6.88 4.22
N ILE A 93 6.55 -6.42 3.05
CA ILE A 93 6.93 -7.01 1.76
C ILE A 93 8.45 -6.91 1.58
N CYS A 94 9.02 -5.71 1.74
CA CYS A 94 10.46 -5.50 1.60
C CYS A 94 11.25 -6.36 2.61
N LYS A 95 10.79 -6.43 3.87
CA LYS A 95 11.41 -7.25 4.91
C LYS A 95 11.38 -8.75 4.61
N LEU A 96 10.34 -9.24 3.91
CA LEU A 96 10.19 -10.65 3.57
C LEU A 96 11.03 -11.07 2.35
N PHE A 97 11.20 -10.18 1.38
CA PHE A 97 11.76 -10.53 0.08
C PHE A 97 13.15 -10.00 -0.21
N LEU A 98 13.63 -9.00 0.57
CA LEU A 98 14.86 -8.29 0.23
C LEU A 98 15.99 -8.57 1.20
N GLU A 99 17.17 -8.78 0.62
CA GLU A 99 18.46 -8.81 1.28
C GLU A 99 19.37 -7.71 0.72
N THR A 100 20.49 -7.45 1.42
CA THR A 100 21.48 -6.48 0.93
C THR A 100 22.05 -6.90 -0.41
N GLY A 101 21.91 -6.05 -1.41
CA GLY A 101 22.40 -6.28 -2.77
C GLY A 101 21.34 -6.74 -3.76
N ASP A 102 20.12 -7.05 -3.30
CA ASP A 102 18.95 -7.24 -4.17
C ASP A 102 18.57 -5.94 -4.86
N GLU A 103 17.80 -6.04 -5.93
CA GLU A 103 17.40 -4.92 -6.74
C GLU A 103 15.87 -4.79 -6.78
N VAL A 104 15.43 -3.53 -6.70
CA VAL A 104 14.01 -3.16 -6.77
C VAL A 104 13.83 -2.09 -7.86
N ILE A 105 12.80 -2.25 -8.67
CA ILE A 105 12.43 -1.27 -9.69
C ILE A 105 11.17 -0.55 -9.24
N VAL A 106 11.19 0.77 -9.31
CA VAL A 106 10.04 1.65 -9.06
C VAL A 106 9.90 2.64 -10.23
N SER A 107 8.71 3.18 -10.44
CA SER A 107 8.53 4.25 -11.43
C SER A 107 9.17 5.56 -10.95
N GLU A 108 9.73 6.33 -11.88
CA GLU A 108 10.50 7.56 -11.61
C GLU A 108 9.72 8.56 -10.73
N PHE A 109 8.45 8.80 -11.06
CA PHE A 109 7.55 9.65 -10.28
C PHE A 109 6.53 8.85 -9.46
N GLY A 110 6.83 7.59 -9.15
CA GLY A 110 5.98 6.76 -8.30
C GLY A 110 6.00 7.19 -6.83
N PHE A 111 5.12 6.59 -6.03
CA PHE A 111 5.00 6.89 -4.61
C PHE A 111 6.33 6.65 -3.88
N ILE A 112 6.85 7.70 -3.28
CA ILE A 112 8.21 7.74 -2.72
C ILE A 112 8.48 6.65 -1.67
N MET A 113 7.44 6.20 -0.93
CA MET A 113 7.63 5.20 0.12
C MET A 113 8.05 3.83 -0.42
N HIS A 114 7.71 3.48 -1.65
CA HIS A 114 8.19 2.24 -2.28
C HIS A 114 9.71 2.19 -2.31
N ARG A 115 10.38 3.27 -2.77
CA ARG A 115 11.84 3.34 -2.81
C ARG A 115 12.48 3.47 -1.44
N ILE A 116 11.82 4.19 -0.51
CA ILE A 116 12.30 4.34 0.86
C ILE A 116 12.35 2.99 1.55
N TYR A 117 11.27 2.22 1.56
CA TYR A 117 11.25 0.90 2.21
C TYR A 117 12.22 -0.08 1.54
N ALA A 118 12.29 -0.13 0.20
CA ALA A 118 13.26 -0.96 -0.49
C ALA A 118 14.71 -0.64 -0.05
N SER A 119 15.06 0.65 0.00
CA SER A 119 16.40 1.09 0.42
C SER A 119 16.68 0.81 1.90
N LEU A 120 15.68 0.92 2.79
CA LEU A 120 15.80 0.59 4.22
C LEU A 120 16.16 -0.87 4.45
N HIS A 121 15.68 -1.77 3.58
CA HIS A 121 16.00 -3.21 3.60
C HIS A 121 17.26 -3.57 2.79
N GLY A 122 18.04 -2.57 2.36
CA GLY A 122 19.36 -2.78 1.75
C GLY A 122 19.34 -3.05 0.25
N ALA A 123 18.18 -2.94 -0.40
CA ALA A 123 18.09 -3.12 -1.84
C ALA A 123 18.60 -1.88 -2.59
N LYS A 124 19.15 -2.13 -3.78
CA LYS A 124 19.45 -1.09 -4.76
C LYS A 124 18.20 -0.77 -5.55
N VAL A 125 17.80 0.50 -5.54
CA VAL A 125 16.59 0.95 -6.22
C VAL A 125 16.92 1.53 -7.59
N PHE A 126 16.20 1.06 -8.62
CA PHE A 126 16.25 1.57 -9.98
C PHE A 126 14.97 2.34 -10.30
N LEU A 127 15.13 3.56 -10.81
CA LEU A 127 14.04 4.39 -11.25
C LEU A 127 13.77 4.15 -12.74
N ALA A 128 12.68 3.47 -13.07
CA ALA A 128 12.23 3.33 -14.45
C ALA A 128 11.66 4.65 -14.95
N LYS A 129 12.24 5.22 -15.98
CA LYS A 129 11.83 6.50 -16.55
C LYS A 129 10.38 6.47 -17.01
N GLU A 130 9.66 7.52 -16.73
CA GLU A 130 8.30 7.70 -17.21
C GLU A 130 8.27 8.42 -18.56
N LYS A 131 7.25 8.12 -19.36
CA LYS A 131 6.97 8.84 -20.63
C LYS A 131 5.69 9.64 -20.43
N ASN A 132 5.78 10.96 -20.56
CA ASN A 132 4.65 11.88 -20.33
C ASN A 132 3.98 11.65 -18.98
N TYR A 133 4.78 11.50 -17.91
CA TYR A 133 4.32 11.22 -16.54
C TYR A 133 3.53 9.92 -16.40
N ARG A 134 3.74 8.96 -17.28
CA ARG A 134 3.07 7.66 -17.27
C ARG A 134 4.10 6.55 -17.14
N VAL A 135 3.79 5.57 -16.33
CA VAL A 135 4.62 4.36 -16.14
C VAL A 135 4.94 3.73 -17.50
N SER A 136 6.20 3.42 -17.73
CA SER A 136 6.69 2.81 -18.98
C SER A 136 7.09 1.35 -18.74
N ILE A 137 6.36 0.42 -19.32
CA ILE A 137 6.64 -1.02 -19.24
C ILE A 137 8.01 -1.34 -19.83
N ASP A 138 8.38 -0.70 -20.95
CA ASP A 138 9.67 -0.92 -21.59
C ASP A 138 10.83 -0.45 -20.71
N GLU A 139 10.67 0.69 -20.03
CA GLU A 139 11.71 1.19 -19.12
C GLU A 139 11.82 0.32 -17.87
N ILE A 140 10.70 -0.22 -17.34
CA ILE A 140 10.74 -1.23 -16.29
C ILE A 140 11.52 -2.45 -16.77
N SER A 141 11.16 -3.01 -17.94
CA SER A 141 11.79 -4.21 -18.50
C SER A 141 13.29 -4.05 -18.75
N LYS A 142 13.73 -2.88 -19.20
CA LYS A 142 15.16 -2.57 -19.42
C LYS A 142 15.99 -2.58 -18.14
N ASN A 143 15.37 -2.27 -17.00
CA ASN A 143 16.05 -2.24 -15.71
C ASN A 143 16.07 -3.60 -15.00
N VAL A 144 15.38 -4.62 -15.54
CA VAL A 144 15.35 -5.98 -14.95
C VAL A 144 16.72 -6.64 -15.13
N THR A 145 17.27 -7.13 -14.03
CA THR A 145 18.50 -7.94 -13.97
C THR A 145 18.24 -9.25 -13.22
N ASP A 146 19.25 -10.11 -13.12
CA ASP A 146 19.15 -11.35 -12.33
C ASP A 146 18.96 -11.12 -10.82
N LYS A 147 19.28 -9.91 -10.34
CA LYS A 147 19.15 -9.51 -8.92
C LYS A 147 17.80 -8.84 -8.63
N THR A 148 16.98 -8.55 -9.64
CA THR A 148 15.69 -7.91 -9.44
C THR A 148 14.74 -8.85 -8.71
N LYS A 149 14.23 -8.42 -7.54
CA LYS A 149 13.28 -9.18 -6.70
C LYS A 149 11.87 -8.62 -6.72
N ILE A 150 11.75 -7.29 -6.74
CA ILE A 150 10.45 -6.60 -6.66
C ILE A 150 10.36 -5.50 -7.72
N VAL A 151 9.19 -5.40 -8.31
CA VAL A 151 8.75 -4.25 -9.10
C VAL A 151 7.53 -3.64 -8.43
N PHE A 152 7.61 -2.36 -8.02
CA PHE A 152 6.46 -1.61 -7.50
C PHE A 152 5.82 -0.76 -8.58
N VAL A 153 4.50 -0.83 -8.69
CA VAL A 153 3.69 0.03 -9.56
C VAL A 153 2.45 0.49 -8.80
N ALA A 154 2.28 1.81 -8.68
CA ALA A 154 1.00 2.38 -8.25
C ALA A 154 0.07 2.52 -9.46
N ASN A 155 -1.16 2.03 -9.37
CA ASN A 155 -2.10 2.07 -10.49
C ASN A 155 -3.55 2.31 -10.02
N PRO A 156 -4.06 3.55 -10.10
CA PRO A 156 -3.46 4.78 -10.68
C PRO A 156 -2.23 5.28 -9.94
N ASN A 157 -1.32 5.94 -10.68
CA ASN A 157 -0.07 6.42 -10.12
C ASN A 157 -0.23 7.69 -9.26
N ASN A 158 0.49 7.76 -8.18
CA ASN A 158 0.62 8.94 -7.33
C ASN A 158 2.07 9.49 -7.44
N PRO A 159 2.29 10.76 -7.84
CA PRO A 159 1.33 11.86 -7.89
C PRO A 159 0.73 12.14 -9.28
N THR A 160 1.10 11.42 -10.33
CA THR A 160 0.84 11.79 -11.73
C THR A 160 -0.63 11.62 -12.14
N GLY A 161 -1.39 10.77 -11.45
CA GLY A 161 -2.79 10.46 -11.77
C GLY A 161 -2.97 9.64 -13.05
N THR A 162 -1.87 9.25 -13.70
CA THR A 162 -1.90 8.38 -14.88
C THR A 162 -2.10 6.92 -14.49
N TYR A 163 -2.49 6.07 -15.43
CA TYR A 163 -2.71 4.65 -15.16
C TYR A 163 -2.27 3.76 -16.31
N LEU A 164 -2.05 2.50 -16.02
CA LEU A 164 -1.92 1.42 -16.98
C LEU A 164 -3.28 0.72 -17.12
N SER A 165 -3.70 0.47 -18.36
CA SER A 165 -4.89 -0.30 -18.66
C SER A 165 -4.75 -1.76 -18.21
N LYS A 166 -5.86 -2.50 -18.17
CA LYS A 166 -5.86 -3.94 -17.89
C LYS A 166 -4.88 -4.70 -18.77
N GLN A 167 -4.87 -4.42 -20.08
CA GLN A 167 -4.00 -5.11 -21.03
C GLN A 167 -2.52 -4.77 -20.79
N GLU A 168 -2.21 -3.53 -20.45
CA GLU A 168 -0.85 -3.10 -20.12
C GLU A 168 -0.36 -3.72 -18.81
N MET A 169 -1.22 -3.87 -17.80
CA MET A 169 -0.86 -4.56 -16.57
C MET A 169 -0.57 -6.05 -16.79
N LEU A 170 -1.36 -6.71 -17.64
CA LEU A 170 -1.09 -8.10 -18.07
C LEU A 170 0.25 -8.20 -18.81
N LEU A 171 0.50 -7.30 -19.77
CA LEU A 171 1.75 -7.23 -20.51
C LEU A 171 2.95 -6.98 -19.58
N LEU A 172 2.81 -6.09 -18.61
CA LEU A 172 3.86 -5.86 -17.60
C LEU A 172 4.20 -7.16 -16.86
N ARG A 173 3.18 -7.88 -16.36
CA ARG A 173 3.43 -9.16 -15.64
C ARG A 173 4.09 -10.20 -16.54
N GLU A 174 3.68 -10.30 -17.80
CA GLU A 174 4.24 -11.24 -18.77
C GLU A 174 5.73 -10.95 -19.06
N LYS A 175 6.11 -9.68 -19.16
CA LYS A 175 7.51 -9.28 -19.41
C LYS A 175 8.43 -9.47 -18.20
N LEU A 176 7.90 -9.66 -17.00
CA LEU A 176 8.71 -9.90 -15.81
C LEU A 176 8.92 -11.40 -15.60
N ARG A 177 10.14 -11.79 -15.19
CA ARG A 177 10.41 -13.18 -14.80
C ARG A 177 9.43 -13.63 -13.70
N SER A 178 9.17 -14.91 -13.63
CA SER A 178 8.21 -15.51 -12.67
C SER A 178 8.66 -15.39 -11.20
N ASP A 179 9.95 -15.27 -10.95
CA ASP A 179 10.56 -15.09 -9.63
C ASP A 179 10.58 -13.65 -9.13
N ILE A 180 10.14 -12.69 -9.95
CA ILE A 180 9.98 -11.30 -9.54
C ILE A 180 8.57 -11.07 -9.00
N LEU A 181 8.48 -10.53 -7.79
CA LEU A 181 7.23 -10.08 -7.21
C LEU A 181 6.80 -8.75 -7.84
N LEU A 182 5.62 -8.72 -8.47
CA LEU A 182 4.97 -7.49 -8.88
C LEU A 182 4.07 -6.99 -7.74
N VAL A 183 4.40 -5.84 -7.17
CA VAL A 183 3.58 -5.18 -6.14
C VAL A 183 2.76 -4.06 -6.80
N ILE A 184 1.44 -4.19 -6.74
CA ILE A 184 0.50 -3.23 -7.30
C ILE A 184 -0.14 -2.45 -6.14
N ASP A 185 0.11 -1.15 -6.12
CA ASP A 185 -0.52 -0.23 -5.16
C ASP A 185 -1.82 0.31 -5.74
N ASP A 186 -2.93 -0.29 -5.34
CA ASP A 186 -4.30 0.04 -5.74
C ASP A 186 -4.93 1.12 -4.82
N ALA A 187 -4.15 2.04 -4.25
CA ALA A 187 -4.64 3.01 -3.27
C ALA A 187 -5.74 3.94 -3.80
N TYR A 188 -5.85 4.09 -5.11
CA TYR A 188 -6.78 5.00 -5.77
C TYR A 188 -7.72 4.33 -6.77
N PHE A 189 -7.82 3.00 -6.76
CA PHE A 189 -8.60 2.27 -7.78
C PHE A 189 -10.09 2.64 -7.74
N GLU A 190 -10.65 2.96 -6.56
CA GLU A 190 -12.06 3.31 -6.40
C GLU A 190 -12.44 4.64 -7.11
N PHE A 191 -11.46 5.48 -7.44
CA PHE A 191 -11.69 6.72 -8.17
C PHE A 191 -11.69 6.54 -9.70
N MET A 192 -11.42 5.32 -10.18
CA MET A 192 -11.35 5.03 -11.61
C MET A 192 -12.72 4.71 -12.20
N ASN A 193 -13.00 5.35 -13.34
CA ASN A 193 -14.23 5.16 -14.13
C ASN A 193 -13.93 4.95 -15.62
N LYS A 194 -12.78 4.35 -15.95
CA LYS A 194 -12.36 4.07 -17.33
C LYS A 194 -12.65 2.62 -17.68
N ASP A 195 -13.20 2.39 -18.86
CA ASP A 195 -13.63 1.07 -19.34
C ASP A 195 -12.46 0.12 -19.56
N ASP A 196 -11.26 0.65 -19.86
CA ASP A 196 -10.03 -0.13 -20.07
C ASP A 196 -9.22 -0.34 -18.79
N PHE A 197 -9.64 0.23 -17.65
CA PHE A 197 -9.02 0.03 -16.35
C PHE A 197 -9.61 -1.19 -15.63
N SER A 198 -8.75 -1.91 -14.92
CA SER A 198 -9.16 -2.88 -13.89
C SER A 198 -8.15 -2.82 -12.75
N SER A 199 -8.62 -3.01 -11.53
CA SER A 199 -7.75 -3.05 -10.35
C SER A 199 -6.82 -4.27 -10.38
N GLY A 200 -5.69 -4.18 -9.68
CA GLY A 200 -4.78 -5.32 -9.55
C GLY A 200 -5.46 -6.57 -9.00
N LEU A 201 -6.41 -6.39 -8.09
CA LEU A 201 -7.17 -7.49 -7.51
C LEU A 201 -8.06 -8.21 -8.55
N GLU A 202 -8.74 -7.46 -9.43
CA GLU A 202 -9.57 -8.03 -10.49
C GLU A 202 -8.74 -8.79 -11.53
N ILE A 203 -7.53 -8.31 -11.82
CA ILE A 203 -6.66 -8.91 -12.84
C ILE A 203 -5.91 -10.13 -12.28
N PHE A 204 -5.41 -10.05 -11.05
CA PHE A 204 -4.36 -10.95 -10.53
C PHE A 204 -4.72 -11.68 -9.23
N LYS A 205 -6.00 -11.74 -8.84
CA LYS A 205 -6.40 -12.40 -7.58
C LYS A 205 -5.89 -13.84 -7.42
N ASP A 206 -5.67 -14.54 -8.53
CA ASP A 206 -5.23 -15.95 -8.52
C ASP A 206 -3.72 -16.11 -8.80
N SER A 207 -3.00 -14.99 -9.03
CA SER A 207 -1.57 -15.03 -9.32
C SER A 207 -0.74 -15.34 -8.07
N ALA A 208 0.31 -16.13 -8.24
CA ALA A 208 1.21 -16.51 -7.14
C ALA A 208 2.29 -15.46 -6.87
N ASN A 209 2.65 -14.65 -7.87
CA ASN A 209 3.77 -13.71 -7.87
C ASN A 209 3.34 -12.24 -8.03
N VAL A 210 2.11 -11.93 -7.58
CA VAL A 210 1.60 -10.57 -7.51
C VAL A 210 1.11 -10.30 -6.08
N PHE A 211 1.46 -9.12 -5.56
CA PHE A 211 0.98 -8.61 -4.30
C PHE A 211 0.18 -7.34 -4.56
N ILE A 212 -1.05 -7.27 -4.12
CA ILE A 212 -1.92 -6.11 -4.25
C ILE A 212 -2.05 -5.42 -2.89
N THR A 213 -1.88 -4.11 -2.83
CA THR A 213 -2.09 -3.31 -1.62
C THR A 213 -3.25 -2.35 -1.79
N ARG A 214 -3.99 -2.12 -0.71
CA ARG A 214 -5.09 -1.17 -0.64
C ARG A 214 -5.08 -0.39 0.67
N THR A 215 -5.75 0.74 0.70
CA THR A 215 -5.76 1.62 1.87
C THR A 215 -7.17 2.08 2.23
N PHE A 216 -7.40 2.31 3.51
CA PHE A 216 -8.59 3.01 3.99
C PHE A 216 -8.38 4.54 4.09
N SER A 217 -7.19 5.03 3.75
CA SER A 217 -6.82 6.44 3.86
C SER A 217 -7.47 7.34 2.82
N LYS A 218 -7.94 6.79 1.69
CA LYS A 218 -8.41 7.56 0.54
C LYS A 218 -9.93 7.57 0.46
N ILE A 219 -10.55 6.69 -0.32
CA ILE A 219 -12.01 6.68 -0.51
C ILE A 219 -12.79 6.54 0.81
N TYR A 220 -12.28 5.75 1.75
CA TYR A 220 -12.94 5.52 3.03
C TYR A 220 -12.75 6.64 4.06
N GLY A 221 -11.92 7.66 3.78
CA GLY A 221 -11.71 8.82 4.65
C GLY A 221 -11.07 8.53 6.01
N LEU A 222 -10.39 7.38 6.18
CA LEU A 222 -9.80 6.95 7.46
C LEU A 222 -8.28 7.15 7.54
N ALA A 223 -7.75 8.19 6.89
CA ALA A 223 -6.31 8.46 6.82
C ALA A 223 -5.64 8.54 8.21
N GLY A 224 -6.30 9.18 9.18
CA GLY A 224 -5.80 9.36 10.54
C GLY A 224 -5.77 8.05 11.37
N LEU A 225 -6.57 7.05 11.03
CA LEU A 225 -6.61 5.77 11.73
C LEU A 225 -5.49 4.82 11.33
N ARG A 226 -4.77 5.12 10.24
CA ARG A 226 -3.67 4.30 9.74
C ARG A 226 -4.09 2.85 9.48
N LEU A 227 -4.91 2.64 8.47
CA LEU A 227 -5.41 1.32 8.10
C LEU A 227 -5.19 1.04 6.61
N GLY A 228 -4.64 -0.11 6.32
CA GLY A 228 -4.46 -0.64 4.97
C GLY A 228 -4.43 -2.15 4.98
N TRP A 229 -4.41 -2.76 3.82
CA TRP A 229 -4.37 -4.21 3.69
C TRP A 229 -3.67 -4.64 2.41
N GLY A 230 -3.27 -5.90 2.38
CA GLY A 230 -2.65 -6.52 1.24
C GLY A 230 -3.24 -7.89 0.94
N TYR A 231 -3.13 -8.30 -0.32
CA TYR A 231 -3.58 -9.59 -0.84
C TYR A 231 -2.52 -10.20 -1.74
N ALA A 232 -2.21 -11.47 -1.49
CA ALA A 232 -1.24 -12.22 -2.29
C ALA A 232 -1.50 -13.72 -2.20
N SER A 233 -0.60 -14.57 -2.71
CA SER A 233 -0.65 -16.00 -2.48
C SER A 233 -0.58 -16.34 -0.99
N LYS A 234 -1.19 -17.46 -0.60
CA LYS A 234 -1.19 -17.91 0.80
C LYS A 234 0.22 -18.04 1.37
N GLU A 235 1.16 -18.53 0.58
CA GLU A 235 2.56 -18.70 0.99
C GLU A 235 3.20 -17.35 1.37
N ILE A 236 2.99 -16.31 0.58
CA ILE A 236 3.49 -14.95 0.87
C ILE A 236 2.83 -14.40 2.15
N ILE A 237 1.52 -14.55 2.28
CA ILE A 237 0.79 -14.07 3.46
C ILE A 237 1.23 -14.82 4.72
N ASP A 238 1.41 -16.14 4.67
CA ASP A 238 1.95 -16.91 5.80
C ASP A 238 3.38 -16.43 6.19
N GLY A 239 4.21 -16.08 5.20
CA GLY A 239 5.52 -15.47 5.43
C GLY A 239 5.41 -14.13 6.18
N ILE A 240 4.50 -13.25 5.75
CA ILE A 240 4.26 -11.96 6.42
C ILE A 240 3.76 -12.16 7.84
N TYR A 241 2.88 -13.13 8.11
CA TYR A 241 2.40 -13.41 9.46
C TYR A 241 3.51 -13.84 10.43
N LYS A 242 4.63 -14.39 9.93
CA LYS A 242 5.80 -14.74 10.77
C LYS A 242 6.62 -13.53 11.21
N ILE A 243 6.59 -12.44 10.44
CA ILE A 243 7.47 -11.27 10.64
C ILE A 243 6.75 -9.99 11.05
N LYS A 244 5.42 -9.93 10.90
CA LYS A 244 4.65 -8.74 11.29
C LYS A 244 4.64 -8.60 12.82
N PRO A 245 4.64 -7.36 13.36
CA PRO A 245 4.44 -7.14 14.78
C PRO A 245 3.08 -7.67 15.24
N PRO A 246 2.98 -8.20 16.46
CA PRO A 246 1.67 -8.51 17.07
C PRO A 246 0.87 -7.21 17.24
N PHE A 247 -0.46 -7.29 17.14
CA PHE A 247 -1.36 -6.15 17.35
C PHE A 247 -1.03 -4.90 16.52
N ASN A 248 -0.51 -5.11 15.32
CA ASN A 248 0.01 -4.06 14.45
C ASN A 248 -1.03 -3.05 13.94
N VAL A 249 -2.30 -3.40 13.95
CA VAL A 249 -3.42 -2.49 13.63
C VAL A 249 -4.16 -2.13 14.90
N ASN A 250 -4.36 -0.85 15.15
CA ASN A 250 -5.05 -0.39 16.35
C ASN A 250 -6.54 -0.74 16.33
N ARG A 251 -7.13 -0.91 17.52
CA ARG A 251 -8.52 -1.32 17.72
C ARG A 251 -9.51 -0.41 17.00
N ALA A 252 -9.36 0.90 17.15
CA ALA A 252 -10.26 1.88 16.55
C ALA A 252 -10.27 1.79 15.02
N ALA A 253 -9.09 1.56 14.41
CA ALA A 253 -8.96 1.34 12.97
C ALA A 253 -9.70 0.08 12.51
N LEU A 254 -9.58 -1.04 13.25
CA LEU A 254 -10.27 -2.28 12.91
C LEU A 254 -11.78 -2.11 12.93
N SER A 255 -12.33 -1.54 14.02
CA SER A 255 -13.76 -1.35 14.16
C SER A 255 -14.34 -0.38 13.13
N ALA A 256 -13.69 0.79 12.93
CA ALA A 256 -14.11 1.77 11.94
C ALA A 256 -13.95 1.23 10.50
N GLY A 257 -12.88 0.46 10.24
CA GLY A 257 -12.65 -0.18 8.94
C GLY A 257 -13.75 -1.17 8.57
N VAL A 258 -14.22 -2.00 9.50
CA VAL A 258 -15.34 -2.92 9.30
C VAL A 258 -16.63 -2.15 8.99
N ALA A 259 -16.89 -1.05 9.69
CA ALA A 259 -18.06 -0.21 9.43
C ALA A 259 -17.99 0.47 8.06
N ALA A 260 -16.83 1.07 7.74
CA ALA A 260 -16.63 1.77 6.47
C ALA A 260 -16.76 0.85 5.26
N ILE A 261 -16.16 -0.35 5.30
CA ILE A 261 -16.20 -1.28 4.15
C ILE A 261 -17.60 -1.84 3.87
N LYS A 262 -18.46 -1.87 4.89
CA LYS A 262 -19.87 -2.29 4.77
C LYS A 262 -20.80 -1.17 4.34
N ASP A 263 -20.36 0.08 4.39
CA ASP A 263 -21.16 1.24 4.02
C ASP A 263 -20.96 1.55 2.53
N SER A 264 -21.74 0.87 1.70
CA SER A 264 -21.65 1.01 0.24
C SER A 264 -22.41 2.23 -0.30
N GLU A 265 -23.19 2.90 0.53
CA GLU A 265 -23.95 4.10 0.14
C GLU A 265 -23.13 5.38 0.30
N TRP A 266 -22.18 5.38 1.22
CA TRP A 266 -21.22 6.46 1.43
C TRP A 266 -20.13 6.48 0.36
#